data_737b87fa24eaa3dcaf8a7cccf91f3a7c
#
_entry.id   737b87fa24eaa3dcaf8a7cccf91f3a7c
#
_cell.length_a   1.000
_cell.length_b   1.000
_cell.length_c   1.000
_cell.angle_alpha   90.00
_cell.angle_beta   90.00
_cell.angle_gamma   90.00
#
_symmetry.space_group_name_H-M   'P 1'
#
loop_
_entity.id
_entity.type
_entity.pdbx_description
1 polymer ?
#
loop_
_entity_poly.entity_id
_entity_poly.type
_entity_poly.pdbx_seq_one_letter_code
_entity_poly.pdbx_strand_id
1 'polypeptide(L)'
;LTELILENLSPMKDKHDRESSFYINVVRPLAYESMLHIALENIEIGNSVVVAAEFDVEIKNADFLEENEYMEEIRKLADIKVVHVHVDHSTLLNRLIARNEQRDRWKLANWNSYVKEVGSAKVQWNSALYKRLTFDNSDSLPILYELKVNNLLNEL
;
A
#
# COMPACT_ATOMS: atom_id res chain seq x y z
N LEU A 1 -13.32 5.81 -1.65
CA LEU A 1 -13.04 7.13 -2.24
C LEU A 1 -12.54 6.97 -3.68
N THR A 2 -11.45 6.25 -3.92
CA THR A 2 -10.81 6.07 -5.24
C THR A 2 -11.78 5.61 -6.33
N GLU A 3 -12.55 4.54 -6.08
CA GLU A 3 -13.52 4.02 -7.05
C GLU A 3 -14.61 5.05 -7.36
N LEU A 4 -15.12 5.75 -6.34
CA LEU A 4 -16.14 6.79 -6.51
C LEU A 4 -15.64 7.95 -7.38
N ILE A 5 -14.38 8.37 -7.20
CA ILE A 5 -13.76 9.42 -8.03
C ILE A 5 -13.60 8.93 -9.46
N LEU A 6 -13.12 7.71 -9.67
CA LEU A 6 -12.98 7.14 -11.02
C LEU A 6 -14.30 7.01 -11.75
N GLU A 7 -15.34 6.53 -11.06
CA GLU A 7 -16.68 6.35 -11.65
C GLU A 7 -17.31 7.67 -12.10
N ASN A 8 -17.12 8.74 -11.34
CA ASN A 8 -17.84 10.00 -11.57
C ASN A 8 -17.02 11.06 -12.33
N LEU A 9 -15.70 11.06 -12.19
CA LEU A 9 -14.85 12.13 -12.72
C LEU A 9 -13.88 11.66 -13.80
N SER A 10 -13.70 10.35 -14.01
CA SER A 10 -12.80 9.88 -15.06
C SER A 10 -13.31 10.28 -16.46
N PRO A 11 -12.49 10.94 -17.27
CA PRO A 11 -12.82 11.27 -18.65
C PRO A 11 -12.71 10.06 -19.59
N MET A 12 -12.24 8.93 -19.11
CA MET A 12 -11.95 7.74 -19.91
C MET A 12 -13.16 6.81 -20.02
N LYS A 13 -13.22 6.03 -21.11
CA LYS A 13 -14.26 5.02 -21.29
C LYS A 13 -14.17 3.87 -20.29
N ASP A 14 -12.93 3.48 -19.92
CA ASP A 14 -12.67 2.52 -18.83
C ASP A 14 -12.42 3.29 -17.53
N LYS A 15 -13.51 3.47 -16.79
CA LYS A 15 -13.51 4.20 -15.50
C LYS A 15 -12.76 3.48 -14.38
N HIS A 16 -12.37 2.23 -14.58
CA HIS A 16 -11.64 1.43 -13.57
C HIS A 16 -10.16 1.25 -13.93
N ASP A 17 -9.68 1.93 -14.96
CA ASP A 17 -8.29 1.84 -15.39
C ASP A 17 -7.37 2.61 -14.42
N ARG A 18 -6.69 1.85 -13.57
CA ARG A 18 -5.69 2.36 -12.62
C ARG A 18 -4.32 2.63 -13.24
N GLU A 19 -4.12 2.26 -14.50
CA GLU A 19 -2.91 2.58 -15.27
C GLU A 19 -3.10 3.88 -16.09
N SER A 20 -4.28 4.49 -16.03
CA SER A 20 -4.55 5.73 -16.74
C SER A 20 -3.78 6.92 -16.15
N SER A 21 -3.40 7.87 -16.99
CA SER A 21 -2.75 9.12 -16.54
C SER A 21 -3.63 9.92 -15.58
N PHE A 22 -4.95 9.86 -15.75
CA PHE A 22 -5.89 10.49 -14.83
C PHE A 22 -5.83 9.84 -13.44
N TYR A 23 -5.81 8.51 -13.36
CA TYR A 23 -5.66 7.82 -12.07
C TYR A 23 -4.32 8.17 -11.42
N ILE A 24 -3.23 8.01 -12.16
CA ILE A 24 -1.87 8.18 -11.62
C ILE A 24 -1.62 9.61 -11.14
N ASN A 25 -2.04 10.62 -11.92
CA ASN A 25 -1.69 12.01 -11.67
C ASN A 25 -2.73 12.81 -10.87
N VAL A 26 -3.96 12.29 -10.72
CA VAL A 26 -5.03 13.02 -10.04
C VAL A 26 -5.63 12.21 -8.92
N VAL A 27 -6.16 11.02 -9.22
CA VAL A 27 -6.94 10.24 -8.24
C VAL A 27 -6.07 9.66 -7.14
N ARG A 28 -4.92 9.07 -7.52
CA ARG A 28 -4.01 8.44 -6.59
C ARG A 28 -3.40 9.42 -5.59
N PRO A 29 -2.81 10.56 -5.99
CA PRO A 29 -2.30 11.55 -5.05
C PRO A 29 -3.36 12.03 -4.05
N LEU A 30 -4.54 12.42 -4.54
CA LEU A 30 -5.64 12.87 -3.67
C LEU A 30 -6.08 11.79 -2.67
N ALA A 31 -6.12 10.52 -3.09
CA ALA A 31 -6.47 9.42 -2.19
C ALA A 31 -5.41 9.22 -1.09
N TYR A 32 -4.12 9.34 -1.42
CA TYR A 32 -3.03 9.20 -0.47
C TYR A 32 -2.96 10.38 0.50
N GLU A 33 -3.09 11.61 0.01
CA GLU A 33 -3.19 12.82 0.85
C GLU A 33 -4.35 12.71 1.83
N SER A 34 -5.55 12.35 1.34
CA SER A 34 -6.73 12.18 2.20
C SER A 34 -6.52 11.10 3.27
N MET A 35 -5.88 10.00 2.91
CA MET A 35 -5.57 8.91 3.83
C MET A 35 -4.59 9.34 4.92
N LEU A 36 -3.53 10.05 4.57
CA LEU A 36 -2.54 10.56 5.52
C LEU A 36 -3.11 11.68 6.41
N HIS A 37 -3.94 12.55 5.85
CA HIS A 37 -4.65 13.57 6.61
C HIS A 37 -5.55 12.95 7.69
N ILE A 38 -6.39 11.98 7.32
CA ILE A 38 -7.23 11.25 8.28
C ILE A 38 -6.39 10.53 9.34
N ALA A 39 -5.23 9.97 8.94
CA ALA A 39 -4.31 9.35 9.89
C ALA A 39 -3.78 10.37 10.90
N LEU A 40 -3.33 11.54 10.45
CA LEU A 40 -2.84 12.62 11.30
C LEU A 40 -3.92 13.09 12.29
N GLU A 41 -5.14 13.40 11.83
CA GLU A 41 -6.25 13.80 12.70
C GLU A 41 -6.53 12.79 13.82
N ASN A 42 -6.45 11.49 13.52
CA ASN A 42 -6.62 10.45 14.53
C ASN A 42 -5.45 10.38 15.51
N ILE A 43 -4.22 10.55 15.05
CA ILE A 43 -3.03 10.55 15.91
C ILE A 43 -3.06 11.77 16.85
N GLU A 44 -3.47 12.94 16.39
CA GLU A 44 -3.60 14.17 17.20
C GLU A 44 -4.55 14.00 18.39
N ILE A 45 -5.57 13.16 18.26
CA ILE A 45 -6.50 12.85 19.37
C ILE A 45 -6.08 11.59 20.17
N GLY A 46 -4.87 11.07 19.95
CA GLY A 46 -4.26 9.99 20.73
C GLY A 46 -4.60 8.58 20.25
N ASN A 47 -5.14 8.40 19.06
CA ASN A 47 -5.41 7.08 18.49
C ASN A 47 -4.17 6.50 17.82
N SER A 48 -3.97 5.17 17.92
CA SER A 48 -3.08 4.43 17.04
C SER A 48 -3.78 4.19 15.70
N VAL A 49 -3.03 4.31 14.59
CA VAL A 49 -3.59 4.21 13.23
C VAL A 49 -2.83 3.16 12.42
N VAL A 50 -3.55 2.39 11.64
CA VAL A 50 -2.99 1.50 10.62
C VAL A 50 -3.37 2.02 9.25
N VAL A 51 -2.37 2.34 8.44
CA VAL A 51 -2.54 2.78 7.05
C VAL A 51 -2.11 1.66 6.13
N ALA A 52 -3.01 1.18 5.27
CA ALA A 52 -2.72 0.09 4.33
C ALA A 52 -2.87 0.57 2.88
N ALA A 53 -1.75 0.58 2.14
CA ALA A 53 -1.72 0.95 0.72
C ALA A 53 -0.52 0.31 0.01
N GLU A 54 -0.46 0.40 -1.31
CA GLU A 54 0.65 -0.17 -2.08
C GLU A 54 1.97 0.61 -1.87
N PHE A 55 1.92 1.93 -1.72
CA PHE A 55 3.08 2.82 -1.55
C PHE A 55 4.20 2.65 -2.60
N ASP A 56 3.88 2.07 -3.76
CA ASP A 56 4.84 1.68 -4.80
C ASP A 56 5.63 2.85 -5.41
N VAL A 57 5.10 4.06 -5.34
CA VAL A 57 5.75 5.32 -5.74
C VAL A 57 6.50 5.92 -4.55
N GLU A 58 5.84 6.03 -3.40
CA GLU A 58 6.34 6.65 -2.19
C GLU A 58 7.59 5.94 -1.65
N ILE A 59 7.65 4.60 -1.71
CA ILE A 59 8.83 3.84 -1.27
C ILE A 59 10.08 4.10 -2.10
N LYS A 60 9.95 4.66 -3.32
CA LYS A 60 11.06 5.04 -4.20
C LYS A 60 11.58 6.47 -3.93
N ASN A 61 10.84 7.26 -3.19
CA ASN A 61 11.25 8.60 -2.76
C ASN A 61 11.91 8.48 -1.37
N ALA A 62 13.24 8.62 -1.31
CA ALA A 62 14.01 8.49 -0.06
C ALA A 62 13.55 9.49 1.01
N ASP A 63 13.13 10.67 0.59
CA ASP A 63 12.80 11.80 1.45
C ASP A 63 11.31 11.86 1.81
N PHE A 64 10.50 10.90 1.36
CA PHE A 64 9.03 10.90 1.56
C PHE A 64 8.61 11.10 3.01
N LEU A 65 9.29 10.44 3.95
CA LEU A 65 8.97 10.57 5.38
C LEU A 65 9.35 11.95 5.95
N GLU A 66 10.24 12.69 5.28
CA GLU A 66 10.79 13.97 5.74
C GLU A 66 10.16 15.15 5.04
N GLU A 67 9.82 15.02 3.75
CA GLU A 67 9.32 16.11 2.92
C GLU A 67 7.80 16.12 2.73
N ASN A 68 7.11 14.98 2.95
CA ASN A 68 5.65 14.97 2.91
C ASN A 68 5.10 15.64 4.18
N GLU A 69 4.29 16.69 4.02
CA GLU A 69 3.78 17.51 5.12
C GLU A 69 3.05 16.71 6.22
N TYR A 70 2.25 15.72 5.84
CA TYR A 70 1.55 14.86 6.80
C TYR A 70 2.50 13.91 7.52
N MET A 71 3.46 13.33 6.80
CA MET A 71 4.43 12.41 7.39
C MET A 71 5.40 13.13 8.33
N GLU A 72 5.77 14.36 8.03
CA GLU A 72 6.57 15.22 8.92
C GLU A 72 5.85 15.43 10.27
N GLU A 73 4.56 15.78 10.25
CA GLU A 73 3.78 15.98 11.48
C GLU A 73 3.52 14.67 12.22
N ILE A 74 3.17 13.59 11.50
CA ILE A 74 2.98 12.26 12.10
C ILE A 74 4.23 11.81 12.87
N ARG A 75 5.43 12.00 12.31
CA ARG A 75 6.69 11.62 12.98
C ARG A 75 6.97 12.39 14.28
N LYS A 76 6.41 13.57 14.44
CA LYS A 76 6.55 14.35 15.68
C LYS A 76 5.65 13.83 16.79
N LEU A 77 4.57 13.15 16.44
CA LEU A 77 3.49 12.74 17.33
C LEU A 77 3.46 11.24 17.63
N ALA A 78 4.01 10.40 16.74
CA ALA A 78 3.90 8.95 16.82
C ALA A 78 5.13 8.22 16.30
N ASP A 79 5.37 7.02 16.85
CA ASP A 79 6.35 6.07 16.32
C ASP A 79 5.83 5.41 15.05
N ILE A 80 6.62 5.43 13.99
CA ILE A 80 6.27 4.80 12.73
C ILE A 80 6.77 3.36 12.68
N LYS A 81 5.88 2.42 12.38
CA LYS A 81 6.21 1.03 12.09
C LYS A 81 5.78 0.70 10.66
N VAL A 82 6.72 0.25 9.84
CA VAL A 82 6.47 -0.11 8.44
C VAL A 82 6.45 -1.62 8.32
N VAL A 83 5.27 -2.18 8.05
CA VAL A 83 5.08 -3.61 7.82
C VAL A 83 5.15 -3.90 6.33
N HIS A 84 6.24 -4.53 5.89
CA HIS A 84 6.38 -5.00 4.52
C HIS A 84 5.70 -6.37 4.38
N VAL A 85 4.53 -6.39 3.77
CA VAL A 85 3.78 -7.61 3.48
C VAL A 85 4.26 -8.17 2.15
N HIS A 86 4.77 -9.40 2.16
CA HIS A 86 5.12 -10.10 0.93
C HIS A 86 4.29 -11.38 0.76
N VAL A 87 4.20 -11.85 -0.46
CA VAL A 87 3.56 -13.11 -0.83
C VAL A 87 4.36 -13.73 -1.96
N ASP A 88 4.49 -15.06 -1.97
CA ASP A 88 5.13 -15.75 -3.08
C ASP A 88 4.34 -15.58 -4.40
N HIS A 89 5.05 -15.66 -5.53
CA HIS A 89 4.47 -15.34 -6.83
C HIS A 89 3.36 -16.31 -7.23
N SER A 90 3.45 -17.57 -6.85
CA SER A 90 2.46 -18.58 -7.17
C SER A 90 1.16 -18.35 -6.40
N THR A 91 1.25 -18.04 -5.11
CA THR A 91 0.11 -17.68 -4.26
C THR A 91 -0.54 -16.38 -4.74
N LEU A 92 0.27 -15.37 -5.09
CA LEU A 92 -0.24 -14.11 -5.64
C LEU A 92 -1.02 -14.33 -6.92
N LEU A 93 -0.45 -15.09 -7.88
CA LEU A 93 -1.13 -15.42 -9.13
C LEU A 93 -2.48 -16.11 -8.91
N ASN A 94 -2.48 -17.14 -8.07
CA ASN A 94 -3.70 -17.88 -7.76
C ASN A 94 -4.77 -16.99 -7.11
N ARG A 95 -4.39 -16.09 -6.20
CA ARG A 95 -5.31 -15.13 -5.57
C ARG A 95 -5.87 -14.12 -6.56
N LEU A 96 -5.06 -13.60 -7.49
CA LEU A 96 -5.53 -12.68 -8.53
C LEU A 96 -6.51 -13.36 -9.50
N ILE A 97 -6.21 -14.60 -9.91
CA ILE A 97 -7.11 -15.40 -10.75
C ILE A 97 -8.44 -15.67 -10.01
N ALA A 98 -8.38 -16.11 -8.75
CA ALA A 98 -9.56 -16.41 -7.95
C ALA A 98 -10.43 -15.18 -7.68
N ARG A 99 -9.81 -14.00 -7.46
CA ARG A 99 -10.53 -12.74 -7.28
C ARG A 99 -11.25 -12.26 -8.53
N ASN A 100 -10.67 -12.52 -9.70
CA ASN A 100 -11.24 -12.23 -11.03
C ASN A 100 -11.80 -10.80 -11.20
N GLU A 101 -11.09 -9.79 -10.69
CA GLU A 101 -11.50 -8.40 -10.81
C GLU A 101 -10.96 -7.72 -12.07
N GLN A 102 -11.71 -6.74 -12.59
CA GLN A 102 -11.34 -6.01 -13.81
C GLN A 102 -10.00 -5.28 -13.65
N ARG A 103 -9.73 -4.70 -12.49
CA ARG A 103 -8.47 -4.00 -12.17
C ARG A 103 -7.24 -4.91 -12.19
N ASP A 104 -7.41 -6.24 -12.18
CA ASP A 104 -6.30 -7.20 -12.20
C ASP A 104 -5.96 -7.70 -13.61
N ARG A 105 -6.76 -7.37 -14.62
CA ARG A 105 -6.58 -7.87 -16.00
C ARG A 105 -5.22 -7.53 -16.57
N TRP A 106 -4.77 -6.29 -16.38
CA TRP A 106 -3.46 -5.88 -16.87
C TRP A 106 -2.33 -6.69 -16.20
N LYS A 107 -2.40 -6.87 -14.87
CA LYS A 107 -1.41 -7.64 -14.08
C LYS A 107 -1.33 -9.09 -14.57
N LEU A 108 -2.48 -9.72 -14.81
CA LEU A 108 -2.56 -11.09 -15.31
C LEU A 108 -2.06 -11.21 -16.76
N ALA A 109 -2.41 -10.26 -17.62
CA ALA A 109 -1.95 -10.23 -19.01
C ALA A 109 -0.44 -9.96 -19.14
N ASN A 110 0.17 -9.25 -18.19
CA ASN A 110 1.57 -8.84 -18.19
C ASN A 110 2.35 -9.44 -17.00
N TRP A 111 2.01 -10.64 -16.57
CA TRP A 111 2.47 -11.28 -15.33
C TRP A 111 3.97 -11.19 -15.09
N ASN A 112 4.78 -11.57 -16.08
CA ASN A 112 6.25 -11.58 -15.95
C ASN A 112 6.83 -10.18 -15.69
N SER A 113 6.29 -9.16 -16.32
CA SER A 113 6.72 -7.77 -16.12
C SER A 113 6.29 -7.27 -14.74
N TYR A 114 5.04 -7.54 -14.36
CA TYR A 114 4.47 -7.18 -13.07
C TYR A 114 5.26 -7.79 -11.90
N VAL A 115 5.54 -9.09 -11.95
CA VAL A 115 6.29 -9.79 -10.90
C VAL A 115 7.72 -9.25 -10.77
N LYS A 116 8.37 -8.94 -11.89
CA LYS A 116 9.72 -8.36 -11.89
C LYS A 116 9.72 -6.97 -11.24
N GLU A 117 8.72 -6.16 -11.53
CA GLU A 117 8.59 -4.83 -10.96
C GLU A 117 8.36 -4.90 -9.44
N VAL A 118 7.35 -5.67 -9.01
CA VAL A 118 7.03 -5.87 -7.59
C VAL A 118 8.21 -6.47 -6.81
N GLY A 119 8.86 -7.49 -7.38
CA GLY A 119 10.00 -8.15 -6.74
C GLY A 119 11.26 -7.26 -6.62
N SER A 120 11.37 -6.20 -7.43
CA SER A 120 12.48 -5.25 -7.38
C SER A 120 12.21 -4.05 -6.47
N ALA A 121 10.98 -3.85 -6.02
CA ALA A 121 10.60 -2.72 -5.17
C ALA A 121 11.30 -2.79 -3.81
N LYS A 122 12.05 -1.74 -3.49
CA LYS A 122 12.73 -1.57 -2.20
C LYS A 122 12.35 -0.26 -1.59
N VAL A 123 12.05 -0.29 -0.29
CA VAL A 123 11.85 0.94 0.49
C VAL A 123 13.17 1.69 0.59
N GLN A 124 13.21 2.92 0.05
CA GLN A 124 14.39 3.80 0.05
C GLN A 124 14.39 4.78 1.23
N TRP A 125 13.33 4.82 2.04
CA TRP A 125 13.19 5.71 3.17
C TRP A 125 14.32 5.52 4.18
N ASN A 126 14.70 6.61 4.84
CA ASN A 126 15.69 6.59 5.90
C ASN A 126 15.25 5.65 7.04
N SER A 127 15.96 4.53 7.18
CA SER A 127 15.62 3.47 8.14
C SER A 127 15.76 3.88 9.62
N ALA A 128 16.36 5.04 9.90
CA ALA A 128 16.42 5.59 11.25
C ALA A 128 15.08 6.21 11.70
N LEU A 129 14.14 6.44 10.76
CA LEU A 129 12.88 7.13 11.03
C LEU A 129 11.70 6.20 11.28
N TYR A 130 11.89 4.87 11.16
CA TYR A 130 10.82 3.90 11.36
C TYR A 130 11.34 2.53 11.80
N LYS A 131 10.52 1.77 12.52
CA LYS A 131 10.79 0.34 12.78
C LYS A 131 10.28 -0.49 11.60
N ARG A 132 11.18 -1.28 10.99
CA ARG A 132 10.81 -2.19 9.89
C ARG A 132 10.37 -3.53 10.43
N LEU A 133 9.20 -3.99 9.98
CA LEU A 133 8.66 -5.32 10.20
C LEU A 133 8.40 -6.00 8.86
N THR A 134 8.40 -7.33 8.84
CA THR A 134 8.11 -8.11 7.64
C THR A 134 7.04 -9.13 7.94
N PHE A 135 6.04 -9.23 7.07
CA PHE A 135 4.96 -10.20 7.18
C PHE A 135 4.88 -11.04 5.91
N ASP A 136 5.05 -12.36 6.04
CA ASP A 136 4.87 -13.32 4.96
C ASP A 136 3.40 -13.79 4.90
N ASN A 137 2.71 -13.36 3.86
CA ASN A 137 1.31 -13.67 3.59
C ASN A 137 1.14 -14.81 2.58
N SER A 138 2.12 -15.71 2.46
CA SER A 138 2.07 -16.83 1.49
C SER A 138 1.29 -18.04 1.98
N ASP A 139 1.09 -18.19 3.29
CA ASP A 139 0.42 -19.37 3.85
C ASP A 139 -1.05 -19.47 3.45
N SER A 140 -1.43 -20.68 3.10
CA SER A 140 -2.83 -21.08 2.84
C SER A 140 -3.52 -21.71 4.05
N LEU A 141 -2.76 -22.10 5.09
CA LEU A 141 -3.30 -22.72 6.29
C LEU A 141 -3.73 -21.66 7.31
N PRO A 142 -5.02 -21.59 7.68
CA PRO A 142 -5.53 -20.56 8.59
C PRO A 142 -4.78 -20.48 9.93
N ILE A 143 -4.42 -21.61 10.51
CA ILE A 143 -3.73 -21.66 11.81
C ILE A 143 -2.32 -21.04 11.77
N LEU A 144 -1.58 -21.25 10.66
CA LEU A 144 -0.26 -20.65 10.49
C LEU A 144 -0.37 -19.15 10.25
N TYR A 145 -1.38 -18.72 9.50
CA TYR A 145 -1.68 -17.32 9.28
C TYR A 145 -2.00 -16.60 10.58
N GLU A 146 -2.91 -17.16 11.41
CA GLU A 146 -3.26 -16.61 12.72
C GLU A 146 -2.05 -16.49 13.65
N LEU A 147 -1.18 -17.52 13.68
CA LEU A 147 0.05 -17.47 14.47
C LEU A 147 0.98 -16.34 14.03
N LYS A 148 1.17 -16.16 12.73
CA LYS A 148 1.97 -15.06 12.17
C LYS A 148 1.38 -13.70 12.48
N VAL A 149 0.06 -13.55 12.38
CA VAL A 149 -0.64 -12.30 12.75
C VAL A 149 -0.44 -11.98 14.23
N ASN A 150 -0.61 -12.96 15.12
CA ASN A 150 -0.41 -12.76 16.55
C ASN A 150 1.04 -12.38 16.88
N ASN A 151 2.02 -12.99 16.20
CA ASN A 151 3.42 -12.60 16.38
C ASN A 151 3.66 -11.16 15.92
N LEU A 152 3.11 -10.76 14.77
CA LEU A 152 3.21 -9.38 14.28
C LEU A 152 2.57 -8.40 15.26
N LEU A 153 1.39 -8.70 15.79
CA LEU A 153 0.69 -7.84 16.76
C LEU A 153 1.50 -7.64 18.04
N ASN A 154 2.26 -8.65 18.49
CA ASN A 154 3.15 -8.52 19.64
C ASN A 154 4.38 -7.63 19.38
N GLU A 155 4.69 -7.34 18.10
CA GLU A 155 5.79 -6.46 17.71
C GLU A 155 5.33 -5.01 17.43
N LEU A 156 4.01 -4.85 17.23
CA LEU A 156 3.36 -3.54 17.03
C LEU A 156 3.08 -2.85 18.38
#